data_6922f2d53804ddc809cd4a0f636ffe3b
#
_entry.id   6922f2d53804ddc809cd4a0f636ffe3b
#
_cell.length_a   1.000
_cell.length_b   1.000
_cell.length_c   1.000
_cell.angle_alpha   90.00
_cell.angle_beta   90.00
_cell.angle_gamma   90.00
#
_symmetry.space_group_name_H-M   'P 1'
#
loop_
_entity.id
_entity.type
_entity.pdbx_description
1 polymer ?
#
loop_
_entity_poly.entity_id
_entity_poly.type
_entity_poly.pdbx_seq_one_letter_code
_entity_poly.pdbx_strand_id
1 'polypeptide(L)'
;MTCYDEFEYLLKITKVKNQSTMSLPAVEPAVAAARRRISSLNSHLCSSSSLSSTSSSSLSTRIFVSDEVQIALRNNIPVVALESTIISHGMSYPENCKCAMEVEDIISSKGCVPATIAIIDGYVKVGLTRKEIDKLGKEGARGDVQKVSRRDIAPILANASLSESSLGRLKLGATTVSATLLIADMMKIPVFVTGGIGGVHRNAETTFDISSDLIELSRAKNTVVVCAGVKSILDIGKR
;
A
#
# COMPACT_ATOMS: atom_id res chain seq x y z
N MET A 1 -9.51 20.12 -13.45
CA MET A 1 -9.60 19.56 -12.10
C MET A 1 -8.18 19.30 -11.66
N THR A 2 -7.70 20.01 -10.66
CA THR A 2 -6.33 19.86 -10.16
C THR A 2 -6.26 18.62 -9.26
N CYS A 3 -5.08 18.06 -9.05
CA CYS A 3 -4.83 16.94 -8.11
C CYS A 3 -5.40 17.26 -6.71
N TYR A 4 -5.48 18.54 -6.38
CA TYR A 4 -6.04 19.10 -5.15
C TYR A 4 -7.57 18.88 -5.02
N ASP A 5 -8.33 19.10 -6.09
CA ASP A 5 -9.81 18.99 -6.08
C ASP A 5 -10.24 17.52 -5.90
N GLU A 6 -9.52 16.58 -6.50
CA GLU A 6 -9.78 15.15 -6.37
C GLU A 6 -9.49 14.65 -4.96
N PHE A 7 -8.43 15.14 -4.34
CA PHE A 7 -8.01 14.70 -3.00
C PHE A 7 -8.94 15.26 -1.91
N GLU A 8 -9.41 16.51 -2.04
CA GLU A 8 -10.35 17.09 -1.10
C GLU A 8 -11.70 16.38 -1.12
N TYR A 9 -12.14 15.95 -2.30
CA TYR A 9 -13.36 15.15 -2.46
C TYR A 9 -13.23 13.78 -1.77
N LEU A 10 -12.08 13.11 -1.92
CA LEU A 10 -11.80 11.81 -1.31
C LEU A 10 -11.75 11.89 0.22
N LEU A 11 -11.19 12.96 0.79
CA LEU A 11 -11.13 13.16 2.24
C LEU A 11 -12.50 13.48 2.85
N LYS A 12 -13.42 14.09 2.10
CA LYS A 12 -14.81 14.30 2.56
C LYS A 12 -15.55 12.98 2.75
N ILE A 13 -15.28 11.96 1.92
CA ILE A 13 -15.89 10.63 2.02
C ILE A 13 -15.39 9.88 3.27
N THR A 14 -14.13 10.04 3.65
CA THR A 14 -13.56 9.37 4.84
C THR A 14 -14.15 9.90 6.16
N LYS A 15 -14.58 11.15 6.22
CA LYS A 15 -15.23 11.72 7.42
C LYS A 15 -16.60 11.10 7.73
N VAL A 16 -17.32 10.60 6.73
CA VAL A 16 -18.68 10.06 6.91
C VAL A 16 -18.67 8.71 7.65
N LYS A 17 -17.58 7.93 7.57
CA LYS A 17 -17.53 6.60 8.22
C LYS A 17 -17.27 6.62 9.73
N ASN A 18 -16.71 7.69 10.28
CA ASN A 18 -16.41 7.76 11.73
C ASN A 18 -17.60 8.21 12.60
N GLN A 19 -18.77 8.51 12.01
CA GLN A 19 -19.96 8.99 12.78
C GLN A 19 -21.15 8.03 12.79
N SER A 20 -21.09 6.87 12.16
CA SER A 20 -22.20 5.95 12.16
C SER A 20 -21.81 4.55 12.64
N THR A 21 -21.86 4.33 13.95
CA THR A 21 -22.16 3.02 14.51
C THR A 21 -23.62 2.68 14.20
N MET A 22 -23.90 2.29 12.98
CA MET A 22 -25.18 1.64 12.65
C MET A 22 -24.94 0.14 12.65
N SER A 23 -25.54 -0.52 13.66
CA SER A 23 -25.71 -1.96 13.73
C SER A 23 -26.49 -2.45 12.51
N LEU A 24 -25.84 -3.26 11.67
CA LEU A 24 -26.51 -4.05 10.62
C LEU A 24 -26.93 -5.41 11.21
N PRO A 25 -28.22 -5.72 11.34
CA PRO A 25 -28.65 -7.04 11.72
C PRO A 25 -28.58 -7.98 10.51
N ALA A 26 -28.16 -9.22 10.76
CA ALA A 26 -28.37 -10.41 9.93
C ALA A 26 -27.28 -10.87 8.94
N VAL A 27 -25.98 -10.64 9.20
CA VAL A 27 -24.91 -11.32 8.44
C VAL A 27 -24.10 -12.32 9.28
N GLU A 28 -24.30 -12.35 10.60
CA GLU A 28 -23.52 -13.19 11.52
C GLU A 28 -23.64 -14.72 11.34
N PRO A 29 -24.80 -15.32 10.99
CA PRO A 29 -24.86 -16.78 10.88
C PRO A 29 -24.07 -17.37 9.71
N ALA A 30 -24.00 -16.66 8.57
CA ALA A 30 -23.31 -17.13 7.38
C ALA A 30 -21.78 -17.04 7.55
N VAL A 31 -21.28 -15.97 8.19
CA VAL A 31 -19.85 -15.78 8.48
C VAL A 31 -19.37 -16.80 9.53
N ALA A 32 -20.17 -17.09 10.53
CA ALA A 32 -19.86 -18.11 11.54
C ALA A 32 -19.81 -19.54 10.96
N ALA A 33 -20.67 -19.86 9.99
CA ALA A 33 -20.67 -21.14 9.29
C ALA A 33 -19.44 -21.27 8.35
N ALA A 34 -19.05 -20.21 7.67
CA ALA A 34 -17.84 -20.18 6.83
C ALA A 34 -16.55 -20.34 7.67
N ARG A 35 -16.46 -19.67 8.82
CA ARG A 35 -15.32 -19.81 9.75
C ARG A 35 -15.19 -21.24 10.30
N ARG A 36 -16.30 -21.92 10.62
CA ARG A 36 -16.26 -23.31 11.08
C ARG A 36 -15.79 -24.30 10.01
N ARG A 37 -16.14 -24.10 8.74
CA ARG A 37 -15.66 -24.93 7.62
C ARG A 37 -14.17 -24.74 7.34
N ILE A 38 -13.65 -23.53 7.47
CA ILE A 38 -12.22 -23.23 7.28
C ILE A 38 -11.38 -23.81 8.43
N SER A 39 -11.87 -23.78 9.67
CA SER A 39 -11.15 -24.38 10.81
C SER A 39 -11.10 -25.91 10.73
N SER A 40 -12.15 -26.55 10.22
CA SER A 40 -12.19 -27.99 9.98
C SER A 40 -11.24 -28.46 8.88
N LEU A 41 -11.03 -27.65 7.83
CA LEU A 41 -10.07 -27.95 6.76
C LEU A 41 -8.60 -27.79 7.23
N ASN A 42 -8.33 -26.84 8.11
CA ASN A 42 -6.99 -26.66 8.68
C ASN A 42 -6.55 -27.79 9.64
N SER A 43 -7.49 -28.45 10.32
CA SER A 43 -7.16 -29.56 11.21
C SER A 43 -6.79 -30.86 10.49
N HIS A 44 -7.18 -31.03 9.22
CA HIS A 44 -6.81 -32.20 8.41
C HIS A 44 -5.50 -32.04 7.60
N LEU A 45 -4.97 -30.83 7.50
CA LEU A 45 -3.71 -30.57 6.79
C LEU A 45 -2.47 -30.49 7.70
N CYS A 46 -2.67 -30.63 9.01
CA CYS A 46 -1.60 -30.52 10.00
C CYS A 46 -1.19 -31.85 10.64
N SER A 47 -1.07 -32.91 9.81
CA SER A 47 -0.49 -34.18 10.25
C SER A 47 0.57 -34.59 9.26
N SER A 48 1.76 -34.11 9.42
CA SER A 48 3.06 -34.75 9.20
C SER A 48 4.15 -33.73 8.83
N SER A 49 5.25 -33.92 9.50
CA SER A 49 6.59 -33.37 9.32
C SER A 49 6.91 -32.13 10.16
N SER A 50 7.62 -32.44 11.25
CA SER A 50 8.53 -31.54 11.96
C SER A 50 9.58 -30.99 10.98
N LEU A 51 9.31 -29.84 10.41
CA LEU A 51 10.32 -28.98 9.81
C LEU A 51 10.55 -27.81 10.75
N SER A 52 11.79 -27.72 11.22
CA SER A 52 12.35 -26.68 12.05
C SER A 52 11.81 -25.29 11.71
N SER A 53 11.34 -24.59 12.74
CA SER A 53 10.95 -23.20 12.74
C SER A 53 12.13 -22.30 12.39
N THR A 54 12.37 -22.09 11.10
CA THR A 54 13.30 -21.08 10.62
C THR A 54 12.57 -20.15 9.67
N SER A 55 12.51 -18.89 10.09
CA SER A 55 12.31 -17.69 9.27
C SER A 55 10.91 -17.26 8.84
N SER A 56 9.97 -17.05 9.76
CA SER A 56 8.93 -16.03 9.57
C SER A 56 9.37 -14.60 9.99
N SER A 57 10.63 -14.46 10.41
CA SER A 57 11.17 -13.23 11.00
C SER A 57 11.82 -12.26 10.01
N SER A 58 12.02 -12.62 8.74
CA SER A 58 12.87 -11.80 7.86
C SER A 58 12.20 -10.57 7.26
N LEU A 59 10.88 -10.57 7.07
CA LEU A 59 10.18 -9.41 6.50
C LEU A 59 9.87 -8.35 7.58
N SER A 60 9.47 -8.78 8.76
CA SER A 60 9.16 -7.88 9.88
C SER A 60 10.37 -7.08 10.38
N THR A 61 11.58 -7.64 10.27
CA THR A 61 12.83 -6.96 10.61
C THR A 61 13.23 -5.86 9.63
N ARG A 62 12.58 -5.77 8.45
CA ARG A 62 12.89 -4.78 7.42
C ARG A 62 11.79 -3.74 7.20
N ILE A 63 10.76 -3.75 8.03
CA ILE A 63 9.72 -2.72 8.01
C ILE A 63 10.04 -1.73 9.13
N PHE A 64 10.25 -0.49 8.74
CA PHE A 64 10.47 0.62 9.65
C PHE A 64 9.26 1.55 9.63
N VAL A 65 8.58 1.64 10.75
CA VAL A 65 7.42 2.53 10.93
C VAL A 65 7.88 3.77 11.68
N SER A 66 7.53 4.95 11.21
CA SER A 66 7.88 6.20 11.90
C SER A 66 7.22 6.25 13.28
N ASP A 67 7.87 6.95 14.23
CA ASP A 67 7.35 7.08 15.59
C ASP A 67 5.95 7.71 15.61
N GLU A 68 5.71 8.70 14.76
CA GLU A 68 4.41 9.35 14.62
C GLU A 68 3.32 8.36 14.23
N VAL A 69 3.55 7.54 13.21
CA VAL A 69 2.61 6.50 12.77
C VAL A 69 2.42 5.43 13.85
N GLN A 70 3.50 5.01 14.53
CA GLN A 70 3.40 4.04 15.62
C GLN A 70 2.54 4.54 16.77
N ILE A 71 2.78 5.78 17.20
CA ILE A 71 2.02 6.44 18.27
C ILE A 71 0.55 6.57 17.85
N ALA A 72 0.30 6.99 16.63
CA ALA A 72 -1.06 7.13 16.11
C ALA A 72 -1.82 5.79 16.12
N LEU A 73 -1.22 4.72 15.62
CA LEU A 73 -1.84 3.39 15.62
C LEU A 73 -2.12 2.88 17.03
N ARG A 74 -1.20 3.09 17.98
CA ARG A 74 -1.38 2.68 19.40
C ARG A 74 -2.51 3.44 20.08
N ASN A 75 -2.68 4.72 19.74
CA ASN A 75 -3.66 5.61 20.35
C ASN A 75 -4.98 5.68 19.58
N ASN A 76 -5.18 4.83 18.56
CA ASN A 76 -6.35 4.85 17.69
C ASN A 76 -6.57 6.21 17.00
N ILE A 77 -5.51 6.96 16.75
CA ILE A 77 -5.56 8.16 15.91
C ILE A 77 -5.63 7.68 14.44
N PRO A 78 -6.51 8.23 13.61
CA PRO A 78 -6.65 7.81 12.22
C PRO A 78 -5.35 7.97 11.44
N VAL A 79 -4.90 6.90 10.79
CA VAL A 79 -3.73 6.88 9.90
C VAL A 79 -4.20 6.65 8.48
N VAL A 80 -3.62 7.39 7.53
CA VAL A 80 -3.91 7.29 6.10
C VAL A 80 -2.65 6.90 5.35
N ALA A 81 -2.65 5.71 4.75
CA ALA A 81 -1.56 5.27 3.88
C ALA A 81 -1.58 5.98 2.53
N LEU A 82 -0.39 6.25 1.99
CA LEU A 82 -0.17 6.87 0.68
C LEU A 82 0.87 6.09 -0.11
N GLU A 83 0.63 5.93 -1.42
CA GLU A 83 1.63 5.39 -2.33
C GLU A 83 2.74 6.41 -2.64
N SER A 84 3.86 5.93 -3.16
CA SER A 84 4.99 6.80 -3.52
C SER A 84 5.34 6.81 -5.00
N THR A 85 4.61 6.06 -5.83
CA THR A 85 4.86 6.06 -7.29
C THR A 85 4.65 7.44 -7.90
N ILE A 86 3.70 8.23 -7.40
CA ILE A 86 3.46 9.58 -7.88
C ILE A 86 4.67 10.49 -7.64
N ILE A 87 5.43 10.23 -6.57
CA ILE A 87 6.62 11.03 -6.21
C ILE A 87 7.75 10.79 -7.21
N SER A 88 7.97 9.54 -7.64
CA SER A 88 9.12 9.17 -8.45
C SER A 88 8.82 9.04 -9.94
N HIS A 89 7.57 8.75 -10.34
CA HIS A 89 7.19 8.43 -11.72
C HIS A 89 5.96 9.20 -12.22
N GLY A 90 5.31 9.99 -11.37
CA GLY A 90 4.05 10.65 -11.72
C GLY A 90 4.20 12.05 -12.26
N MET A 91 5.13 12.82 -11.72
CA MET A 91 5.35 14.23 -12.05
C MET A 91 6.84 14.58 -12.04
N SER A 92 7.20 15.70 -12.68
CA SER A 92 8.57 16.22 -12.66
C SER A 92 8.95 16.79 -11.29
N TYR A 93 10.23 16.73 -10.96
CA TYR A 93 10.79 17.43 -9.81
C TYR A 93 10.89 18.94 -10.10
N PRO A 94 10.56 19.85 -9.17
CA PRO A 94 10.21 19.61 -7.76
C PRO A 94 8.70 19.49 -7.49
N GLU A 95 7.83 19.58 -8.49
CA GLU A 95 6.38 19.58 -8.35
C GLU A 95 5.85 18.27 -7.73
N ASN A 96 6.50 17.15 -8.03
CA ASN A 96 6.18 15.85 -7.42
C ASN A 96 6.30 15.87 -5.88
N CYS A 97 7.38 16.47 -5.37
CA CYS A 97 7.62 16.60 -3.93
C CYS A 97 6.64 17.56 -3.28
N LYS A 98 6.36 18.70 -3.94
CA LYS A 98 5.35 19.66 -3.44
C LYS A 98 3.99 19.02 -3.31
N CYS A 99 3.52 18.35 -4.37
CA CYS A 99 2.24 17.65 -4.36
C CYS A 99 2.16 16.62 -3.22
N ALA A 100 3.20 15.81 -3.03
CA ALA A 100 3.22 14.81 -1.95
C ALA A 100 3.14 15.46 -0.56
N MET A 101 3.90 16.53 -0.34
CA MET A 101 3.90 17.25 0.94
C MET A 101 2.57 17.96 1.19
N GLU A 102 1.96 18.57 0.18
CA GLU A 102 0.64 19.20 0.28
C GLU A 102 -0.45 18.18 0.65
N VAL A 103 -0.39 16.98 0.06
CA VAL A 103 -1.30 15.89 0.39
C VAL A 103 -1.15 15.47 1.86
N GLU A 104 0.08 15.33 2.35
CA GLU A 104 0.32 15.02 3.78
C GLU A 104 -0.17 16.15 4.69
N ASP A 105 0.05 17.41 4.32
CA ASP A 105 -0.43 18.57 5.07
C ASP A 105 -1.98 18.62 5.15
N ILE A 106 -2.66 18.28 4.05
CA ILE A 106 -4.12 18.17 4.03
C ILE A 106 -4.61 17.09 4.98
N ILE A 107 -4.00 15.91 4.96
CA ILE A 107 -4.35 14.80 5.86
C ILE A 107 -4.16 15.23 7.32
N SER A 108 -3.02 15.84 7.62
CA SER A 108 -2.67 16.33 8.97
C SER A 108 -3.65 17.40 9.44
N SER A 109 -4.06 18.32 8.56
CA SER A 109 -5.04 19.38 8.88
C SER A 109 -6.43 18.84 9.26
N LYS A 110 -6.73 17.59 8.88
CA LYS A 110 -7.98 16.90 9.22
C LYS A 110 -7.87 16.06 10.50
N GLY A 111 -6.74 16.13 11.22
CA GLY A 111 -6.49 15.36 12.44
C GLY A 111 -6.16 13.90 12.20
N CYS A 112 -5.68 13.56 11.01
CA CYS A 112 -5.20 12.23 10.64
C CYS A 112 -3.68 12.26 10.50
N VAL A 113 -3.02 11.12 10.63
CA VAL A 113 -1.57 10.98 10.42
C VAL A 113 -1.31 10.40 9.03
N PRO A 114 -0.58 11.09 8.14
CA PRO A 114 -0.19 10.55 6.85
C PRO A 114 0.90 9.50 7.02
N ALA A 115 0.84 8.45 6.21
CA ALA A 115 1.81 7.37 6.19
C ALA A 115 2.19 7.05 4.73
N THR A 116 3.04 7.88 4.13
CA THR A 116 3.61 7.61 2.82
C THR A 116 4.54 6.41 2.91
N ILE A 117 4.37 5.43 2.01
CA ILE A 117 5.10 4.16 2.04
C ILE A 117 6.05 4.08 0.84
N ALA A 118 7.32 3.77 1.11
CA ALA A 118 8.35 3.54 0.10
C ALA A 118 9.41 2.55 0.61
N ILE A 119 10.32 2.14 -0.28
CA ILE A 119 11.54 1.42 0.10
C ILE A 119 12.70 2.40 0.02
N ILE A 120 13.36 2.62 1.15
CA ILE A 120 14.52 3.51 1.28
C ILE A 120 15.68 2.71 1.86
N ASP A 121 16.80 2.72 1.17
CA ASP A 121 18.04 2.05 1.58
C ASP A 121 17.83 0.56 2.00
N GLY A 122 16.94 -0.14 1.28
CA GLY A 122 16.64 -1.55 1.52
C GLY A 122 15.70 -1.83 2.68
N TYR A 123 15.04 -0.81 3.21
CA TYR A 123 14.00 -0.94 4.24
C TYR A 123 12.66 -0.44 3.70
N VAL A 124 11.60 -1.15 4.02
CA VAL A 124 10.24 -0.64 3.85
C VAL A 124 10.02 0.43 4.91
N LYS A 125 9.77 1.64 4.49
CA LYS A 125 9.44 2.77 5.36
C LYS A 125 7.94 3.02 5.32
N VAL A 126 7.33 3.20 6.49
CA VAL A 126 5.92 3.56 6.66
C VAL A 126 5.88 4.89 7.42
N GLY A 127 5.47 5.94 6.75
CA GLY A 127 5.62 7.32 7.21
C GLY A 127 7.00 7.87 6.86
N LEU A 128 7.11 8.50 5.69
CA LEU A 128 8.33 9.15 5.23
C LEU A 128 8.50 10.53 5.87
N THR A 129 9.74 10.89 6.13
CA THR A 129 10.10 12.27 6.45
C THR A 129 10.11 13.12 5.17
N ARG A 130 9.94 14.44 5.29
CA ARG A 130 10.04 15.37 4.15
C ARG A 130 11.39 15.27 3.40
N LYS A 131 12.47 14.94 4.11
CA LYS A 131 13.78 14.69 3.50
C LYS A 131 13.80 13.41 2.66
N GLU A 132 13.11 12.37 3.11
CA GLU A 132 13.00 11.12 2.35
C GLU A 132 12.09 11.29 1.12
N ILE A 133 11.02 12.08 1.23
CA ILE A 133 10.17 12.47 0.09
C ILE A 133 10.99 13.22 -0.95
N ASP A 134 11.78 14.23 -0.54
CA ASP A 134 12.63 15.00 -1.44
C ASP A 134 13.72 14.14 -2.09
N LYS A 135 14.37 13.25 -1.32
CA LYS A 135 15.34 12.26 -1.85
C LYS A 135 14.66 11.38 -2.91
N LEU A 136 13.49 10.82 -2.61
CA LEU A 136 12.77 9.95 -3.52
C LEU A 136 12.38 10.67 -4.83
N GLY A 137 11.92 11.91 -4.73
CA GLY A 137 11.55 12.72 -5.88
C GLY A 137 12.73 13.10 -6.77
N LYS A 138 13.86 13.49 -6.17
CA LYS A 138 15.10 13.80 -6.89
C LYS A 138 15.66 12.60 -7.63
N GLU A 139 15.81 11.48 -6.93
CA GLU A 139 16.37 10.26 -7.53
C GLU A 139 15.38 9.65 -8.53
N GLY A 140 14.06 9.83 -8.32
CA GLY A 140 13.03 9.47 -9.30
C GLY A 140 13.18 10.24 -10.61
N ALA A 141 13.44 11.53 -10.55
CA ALA A 141 13.70 12.36 -11.73
C ALA A 141 14.97 11.95 -12.51
N ARG A 142 15.91 11.28 -11.85
CA ARG A 142 17.13 10.72 -12.46
C ARG A 142 16.94 9.31 -13.03
N GLY A 143 15.81 8.67 -12.74
CA GLY A 143 15.55 7.28 -13.10
C GLY A 143 16.20 6.26 -12.15
N ASP A 144 16.65 6.67 -10.98
CA ASP A 144 17.35 5.83 -10.00
C ASP A 144 16.40 5.23 -8.93
N VAL A 145 15.08 5.33 -9.14
CA VAL A 145 14.06 4.75 -8.26
C VAL A 145 13.32 3.66 -9.00
N GLN A 146 13.27 2.45 -8.43
CA GLN A 146 12.51 1.35 -8.98
C GLN A 146 11.02 1.51 -8.65
N LYS A 147 10.15 1.27 -9.64
CA LYS A 147 8.72 1.10 -9.40
C LYS A 147 8.48 -0.29 -8.82
N VAL A 148 7.91 -0.34 -7.61
CA VAL A 148 7.77 -1.57 -6.82
C VAL A 148 6.31 -1.95 -6.67
N SER A 149 5.92 -3.05 -7.30
CA SER A 149 4.67 -3.75 -7.04
C SER A 149 4.86 -4.82 -5.94
N ARG A 150 3.78 -5.48 -5.54
CA ARG A 150 3.86 -6.56 -4.53
C ARG A 150 4.98 -7.57 -4.82
N ARG A 151 5.10 -8.03 -6.06
CA ARG A 151 6.07 -9.06 -6.48
C ARG A 151 7.53 -8.58 -6.42
N ASP A 152 7.75 -7.28 -6.46
CA ASP A 152 9.09 -6.67 -6.50
C ASP A 152 9.65 -6.40 -5.11
N ILE A 153 8.82 -6.45 -4.05
CA ILE A 153 9.25 -6.17 -2.67
C ILE A 153 10.36 -7.13 -2.23
N ALA A 154 10.15 -8.44 -2.35
CA ALA A 154 11.13 -9.41 -1.89
C ALA A 154 12.46 -9.33 -2.66
N PRO A 155 12.49 -9.25 -4.00
CA PRO A 155 13.73 -9.05 -4.75
C PRO A 155 14.49 -7.78 -4.35
N ILE A 156 13.83 -6.64 -4.23
CA ILE A 156 14.52 -5.37 -3.90
C ILE A 156 15.11 -5.40 -2.48
N LEU A 157 14.40 -5.99 -1.52
CA LEU A 157 14.89 -6.13 -0.15
C LEU A 157 16.05 -7.13 -0.07
N ALA A 158 16.01 -8.22 -0.84
CA ALA A 158 17.10 -9.19 -0.91
C ALA A 158 18.36 -8.59 -1.53
N ASN A 159 18.22 -7.88 -2.65
CA ASN A 159 19.35 -7.22 -3.32
C ASN A 159 20.02 -6.17 -2.43
N ALA A 160 19.26 -5.41 -1.66
CA ALA A 160 19.81 -4.45 -0.71
C ALA A 160 20.67 -5.11 0.39
N SER A 161 20.47 -6.40 0.67
CA SER A 161 21.29 -7.16 1.63
C SER A 161 22.62 -7.66 1.07
N LEU A 162 22.67 -7.89 -0.23
CA LEU A 162 23.78 -8.57 -0.88
C LEU A 162 24.88 -7.63 -1.36
N SER A 163 24.64 -6.34 -1.41
CA SER A 163 25.53 -5.42 -2.10
C SER A 163 26.25 -4.41 -1.21
N GLU A 164 27.34 -4.84 -0.58
CA GLU A 164 28.46 -3.90 -0.38
C GLU A 164 29.37 -3.78 -1.61
N SER A 165 29.22 -4.63 -2.64
CA SER A 165 30.32 -4.76 -3.59
C SER A 165 30.08 -4.62 -5.08
N SER A 166 28.88 -4.63 -5.66
CA SER A 166 28.87 -4.55 -7.14
C SER A 166 27.56 -4.20 -7.87
N LEU A 167 26.41 -4.09 -7.22
CA LEU A 167 25.15 -3.71 -7.86
C LEU A 167 24.45 -2.51 -7.18
N GLY A 168 25.25 -1.54 -6.75
CA GLY A 168 24.93 -0.40 -5.91
C GLY A 168 23.85 0.57 -6.39
N ARG A 169 22.90 0.17 -7.26
CA ARG A 169 22.02 1.14 -7.91
C ARG A 169 20.54 1.14 -7.50
N LEU A 170 20.04 0.15 -6.79
CA LEU A 170 18.60 0.10 -6.52
C LEU A 170 18.29 -0.08 -5.03
N LYS A 171 18.65 0.94 -4.23
CA LYS A 171 18.27 1.01 -2.83
C LYS A 171 16.96 1.76 -2.59
N LEU A 172 16.39 2.34 -3.65
CA LEU A 172 15.17 3.14 -3.59
C LEU A 172 14.05 2.49 -4.40
N GLY A 173 12.90 2.34 -3.78
CA GLY A 173 11.71 1.79 -4.42
C GLY A 173 10.47 2.61 -4.10
N ALA A 174 9.77 3.04 -5.14
CA ALA A 174 8.48 3.69 -5.02
C ALA A 174 7.37 2.64 -5.11
N THR A 175 6.56 2.53 -4.05
CA THR A 175 5.51 1.53 -3.96
C THR A 175 4.29 1.92 -4.79
N THR A 176 3.80 0.96 -5.59
CA THR A 176 2.52 1.06 -6.31
C THR A 176 1.35 0.78 -5.36
N VAL A 177 0.13 0.87 -5.88
CA VAL A 177 -1.07 0.52 -5.12
C VAL A 177 -0.97 -0.87 -4.49
N SER A 178 -0.55 -1.90 -5.26
CA SER A 178 -0.47 -3.27 -4.73
C SER A 178 0.59 -3.43 -3.62
N ALA A 179 1.73 -2.78 -3.75
CA ALA A 179 2.76 -2.83 -2.71
C ALA A 179 2.36 -2.04 -1.46
N THR A 180 1.82 -0.84 -1.65
CA THR A 180 1.33 0.01 -0.57
C THR A 180 0.20 -0.66 0.22
N LEU A 181 -0.78 -1.24 -0.50
CA LEU A 181 -1.91 -1.92 0.11
C LEU A 181 -1.48 -3.13 0.93
N LEU A 182 -0.55 -3.96 0.40
CA LEU A 182 0.00 -5.09 1.16
C LEU A 182 0.60 -4.63 2.49
N ILE A 183 1.43 -3.58 2.45
CA ILE A 183 2.11 -3.08 3.65
C ILE A 183 1.11 -2.43 4.61
N ALA A 184 0.17 -1.62 4.11
CA ALA A 184 -0.88 -1.01 4.91
C ALA A 184 -1.75 -2.06 5.61
N ASP A 185 -2.15 -3.11 4.90
CA ASP A 185 -2.96 -4.20 5.45
C ASP A 185 -2.20 -4.99 6.54
N MET A 186 -0.90 -5.25 6.33
CA MET A 186 -0.02 -5.87 7.34
C MET A 186 0.12 -5.01 8.59
N MET A 187 0.21 -3.69 8.43
CA MET A 187 0.32 -2.72 9.55
C MET A 187 -1.04 -2.38 10.15
N LYS A 188 -2.14 -2.91 9.62
CA LYS A 188 -3.52 -2.62 10.03
C LYS A 188 -3.87 -1.14 9.92
N ILE A 189 -3.31 -0.45 8.93
CA ILE A 189 -3.70 0.91 8.60
C ILE A 189 -5.07 0.86 7.91
N PRO A 190 -6.10 1.50 8.47
CA PRO A 190 -7.48 1.26 8.05
C PRO A 190 -7.85 1.90 6.70
N VAL A 191 -7.10 2.91 6.27
CA VAL A 191 -7.42 3.67 5.06
C VAL A 191 -6.16 3.86 4.22
N PHE A 192 -6.28 3.58 2.92
CA PHE A 192 -5.28 3.90 1.90
C PHE A 192 -5.93 4.78 0.83
N VAL A 193 -5.33 5.92 0.53
CA VAL A 193 -5.82 6.85 -0.48
C VAL A 193 -4.84 6.93 -1.64
N THR A 194 -5.37 6.85 -2.87
CA THR A 194 -4.58 6.93 -4.10
C THR A 194 -5.32 7.66 -5.21
N GLY A 195 -4.61 8.28 -6.14
CA GLY A 195 -5.19 8.92 -7.31
C GLY A 195 -5.84 7.93 -8.28
N GLY A 196 -5.35 6.70 -8.38
CA GLY A 196 -5.95 5.71 -9.25
C GLY A 196 -5.36 4.33 -9.13
N ILE A 197 -6.22 3.33 -9.22
CA ILE A 197 -5.84 1.91 -9.25
C ILE A 197 -5.65 1.42 -10.68
N GLY A 198 -4.79 0.42 -10.86
CA GLY A 198 -4.65 -0.29 -12.12
C GLY A 198 -5.85 -1.20 -12.40
N GLY A 199 -6.09 -1.48 -13.66
CA GLY A 199 -7.22 -2.30 -14.12
C GLY A 199 -6.79 -3.42 -15.07
N VAL A 200 -7.72 -3.81 -15.92
CA VAL A 200 -7.54 -4.77 -17.00
C VAL A 200 -7.37 -4.01 -18.30
N HIS A 201 -6.27 -4.20 -19.02
CA HIS A 201 -6.00 -3.48 -20.26
C HIS A 201 -6.70 -4.10 -21.48
N ARG A 202 -6.90 -3.32 -22.57
CA ARG A 202 -7.50 -3.83 -23.81
C ARG A 202 -6.69 -4.99 -24.36
N ASN A 203 -7.37 -6.01 -24.85
CA ASN A 203 -6.77 -7.24 -25.33
C ASN A 203 -6.05 -8.04 -24.23
N ALA A 204 -6.45 -7.86 -22.96
CA ALA A 204 -5.86 -8.61 -21.85
C ALA A 204 -6.06 -10.13 -22.00
N GLU A 205 -7.06 -10.56 -22.75
CA GLU A 205 -7.27 -11.96 -23.11
C GLU A 205 -6.14 -12.56 -23.95
N THR A 206 -5.34 -11.72 -24.61
CA THR A 206 -4.18 -12.14 -25.42
C THR A 206 -2.86 -11.69 -24.82
N THR A 207 -2.83 -10.50 -24.22
CA THR A 207 -1.61 -9.90 -23.67
C THR A 207 -1.39 -10.25 -22.20
N PHE A 208 -2.43 -10.71 -21.49
CA PHE A 208 -2.45 -10.93 -20.05
C PHE A 208 -2.08 -9.68 -19.24
N ASP A 209 -2.28 -8.49 -19.83
CA ASP A 209 -1.95 -7.20 -19.17
C ASP A 209 -3.05 -6.83 -18.17
N ILE A 210 -2.92 -7.43 -16.98
CA ILE A 210 -3.79 -7.24 -15.83
C ILE A 210 -2.96 -6.69 -14.68
N SER A 211 -3.42 -5.59 -14.08
CA SER A 211 -2.71 -4.97 -12.96
C SER A 211 -2.68 -5.89 -11.73
N SER A 212 -1.51 -5.95 -11.09
CA SER A 212 -1.35 -6.63 -9.80
C SER A 212 -2.17 -5.98 -8.66
N ASP A 213 -2.63 -4.75 -8.85
CA ASP A 213 -3.46 -4.04 -7.88
C ASP A 213 -4.77 -4.79 -7.63
N LEU A 214 -5.39 -5.35 -8.68
CA LEU A 214 -6.66 -6.08 -8.55
C LEU A 214 -6.53 -7.32 -7.66
N ILE A 215 -5.41 -8.04 -7.77
CA ILE A 215 -5.16 -9.22 -6.94
C ILE A 215 -4.99 -8.80 -5.48
N GLU A 216 -4.27 -7.71 -5.22
CA GLU A 216 -4.06 -7.25 -3.84
C GLU A 216 -5.33 -6.67 -3.23
N LEU A 217 -6.14 -5.93 -4.02
CA LEU A 217 -7.45 -5.45 -3.59
C LEU A 217 -8.38 -6.60 -3.16
N SER A 218 -8.30 -7.75 -3.83
CA SER A 218 -9.09 -8.93 -3.47
C SER A 218 -8.61 -9.63 -2.19
N ARG A 219 -7.37 -9.38 -1.76
CA ARG A 219 -6.73 -10.04 -0.61
C ARG A 219 -6.75 -9.22 0.67
N ALA A 220 -6.72 -7.90 0.54
CA ALA A 220 -6.70 -6.99 1.68
C ALA A 220 -7.96 -7.16 2.54
N LYS A 221 -7.78 -7.17 3.86
CA LYS A 221 -8.86 -7.42 4.83
C LYS A 221 -9.08 -6.26 5.79
N ASN A 222 -8.03 -5.51 6.07
CA ASN A 222 -8.03 -4.49 7.12
C ASN A 222 -8.06 -3.06 6.54
N THR A 223 -7.75 -2.89 5.25
CA THR A 223 -7.54 -1.59 4.63
C THR A 223 -8.60 -1.31 3.58
N VAL A 224 -9.29 -0.19 3.72
CA VAL A 224 -10.20 0.37 2.70
C VAL A 224 -9.39 1.22 1.75
N VAL A 225 -9.51 0.96 0.44
CA VAL A 225 -8.85 1.77 -0.60
C VAL A 225 -9.84 2.80 -1.14
N VAL A 226 -9.45 4.06 -1.08
CA VAL A 226 -10.19 5.18 -1.65
C VAL A 226 -9.39 5.73 -2.83
N CYS A 227 -9.96 5.71 -4.02
CA CYS A 227 -9.31 6.16 -5.24
C CYS A 227 -10.20 7.09 -6.05
N ALA A 228 -9.59 8.01 -6.81
CA ALA A 228 -10.30 8.90 -7.73
C ALA A 228 -10.84 8.14 -8.96
N GLY A 229 -10.18 7.05 -9.36
CA GLY A 229 -10.63 6.26 -10.48
C GLY A 229 -9.78 5.03 -10.78
N VAL A 230 -10.18 4.30 -11.82
CA VAL A 230 -9.44 3.18 -12.38
C VAL A 230 -8.68 3.66 -13.62
N LYS A 231 -7.37 3.46 -13.67
CA LYS A 231 -6.49 3.97 -14.75
C LYS A 231 -6.80 3.35 -16.11
N SER A 232 -7.33 2.14 -16.11
CA SER A 232 -7.68 1.45 -17.34
C SER A 232 -8.85 0.54 -17.06
N ILE A 233 -10.01 0.85 -17.66
CA ILE A 233 -11.21 0.02 -17.59
C ILE A 233 -11.38 -0.63 -18.93
N LEU A 234 -11.52 -1.91 -18.92
CA LEU A 234 -11.87 -2.66 -20.08
C LEU A 234 -12.92 -3.66 -19.78
N ASP A 235 -13.86 -3.73 -20.65
CA ASP A 235 -14.84 -4.80 -20.81
C ASP A 235 -15.09 -5.66 -19.55
N ILE A 236 -15.42 -4.99 -18.43
CA ILE A 236 -15.84 -5.68 -17.20
C ILE A 236 -17.10 -6.51 -17.48
N GLY A 237 -17.82 -6.21 -18.56
CA GLY A 237 -19.02 -6.93 -18.99
C GLY A 237 -18.80 -8.28 -19.68
N LYS A 238 -17.55 -8.67 -19.94
CA LYS A 238 -17.23 -9.95 -20.62
C LYS A 238 -16.68 -11.04 -19.69
N ARG A 239 -16.85 -10.92 -18.41
CA ARG A 239 -16.50 -11.97 -17.45
C ARG A 239 -17.73 -12.60 -16.85
#